data_afd1c8265e398d7fa2c615c8eaf34838
#
_entry.id   afd1c8265e398d7fa2c615c8eaf34838
#
_cell.length_a   1.000
_cell.length_b   1.000
_cell.length_c   1.000
_cell.angle_alpha   90.00
_cell.angle_beta   90.00
_cell.angle_gamma   90.00
#
_symmetry.space_group_name_H-M   'P 1'
#
loop_
_entity.id
_entity.type
_entity.pdbx_description
1 polymer ?
#
loop_
_entity_poly.entity_id
_entity_poly.type
_entity_poly.pdbx_seq_one_letter_code
_entity_poly.pdbx_strand_id
1 'polypeptide(L)'
;VVGRYFPEVVFPVNDFLLYLPNIRNLFIPINKHGRNPELIKLLDDTFASDKTILYFPAGLCSRSQHGEILDLEWKKTFVTKARLHQRDIVPVHITGRNSAFFYRLANLRKSLHIHSNFEMILLVDEMFKQKGKSLLMRFGPVIPYTQLDRRFSDYEWANLIRAYIYRLGKGDLNPFQPI
;
A
#
# COMPACT_ATOMS: atom_id res chain seq x y z
N VAL A 1 -14.71 -5.74 -0.36
CA VAL A 1 -15.19 -4.96 0.80
C VAL A 1 -15.11 -3.48 0.50
N VAL A 2 -13.93 -2.91 0.18
CA VAL A 2 -13.76 -1.45 -0.07
C VAL A 2 -14.68 -0.95 -1.17
N GLY A 3 -14.75 -1.61 -2.33
CA GLY A 3 -15.63 -1.24 -3.44
C GLY A 3 -17.14 -1.30 -3.14
N ARG A 4 -17.56 -1.79 -1.96
CA ARG A 4 -18.96 -1.73 -1.52
C ARG A 4 -19.30 -0.36 -0.92
N TYR A 5 -18.31 0.34 -0.40
CA TYR A 5 -18.48 1.62 0.31
C TYR A 5 -17.94 2.81 -0.48
N PHE A 6 -16.99 2.55 -1.38
CA PHE A 6 -16.35 3.59 -2.19
C PHE A 6 -16.60 3.28 -3.67
N PRO A 7 -17.14 4.23 -4.43
CA PRO A 7 -17.35 4.05 -5.87
C PRO A 7 -16.01 4.03 -6.61
N GLU A 8 -15.99 3.35 -7.74
CA GLU A 8 -14.88 3.35 -8.71
C GLU A 8 -13.48 3.15 -8.08
N VAL A 9 -13.34 2.14 -7.19
CA VAL A 9 -12.06 1.82 -6.57
C VAL A 9 -11.08 1.27 -7.59
N VAL A 10 -9.89 1.85 -7.64
CA VAL A 10 -8.77 1.40 -8.48
C VAL A 10 -7.51 1.18 -7.65
N PHE A 11 -6.63 0.33 -8.14
CA PHE A 11 -5.41 -0.08 -7.43
C PHE A 11 -4.18 0.09 -8.34
N PRO A 12 -3.21 0.91 -7.96
CA PRO A 12 -1.90 0.86 -8.59
C PRO A 12 -1.19 -0.45 -8.25
N VAL A 13 -0.91 -1.27 -9.25
CA VAL A 13 -0.35 -2.61 -9.08
C VAL A 13 0.79 -2.90 -10.04
N ASN A 14 1.59 -3.91 -9.71
CA ASN A 14 2.59 -4.44 -10.62
C ASN A 14 1.92 -5.18 -11.79
N ASP A 15 2.54 -5.12 -12.97
CA ASP A 15 2.08 -5.70 -14.23
C ASP A 15 1.67 -7.17 -14.13
N PHE A 16 2.31 -7.95 -13.26
CA PHE A 16 1.96 -9.37 -13.05
C PHE A 16 0.50 -9.59 -12.60
N LEU A 17 -0.10 -8.64 -11.90
CA LEU A 17 -1.49 -8.77 -11.45
C LEU A 17 -2.50 -8.52 -12.57
N LEU A 18 -2.09 -7.95 -13.69
CA LEU A 18 -2.94 -7.73 -14.87
C LEU A 18 -3.36 -9.06 -15.54
N TYR A 19 -2.63 -10.14 -15.27
CA TYR A 19 -2.98 -11.47 -15.75
C TYR A 19 -4.16 -12.11 -14.99
N LEU A 20 -4.71 -11.45 -13.97
CA LEU A 20 -5.91 -11.87 -13.26
C LEU A 20 -7.17 -11.31 -13.94
N PRO A 21 -7.86 -12.08 -14.83
CA PRO A 21 -8.88 -11.54 -15.73
C PRO A 21 -10.08 -10.93 -14.98
N ASN A 22 -10.46 -11.51 -13.84
CA ASN A 22 -11.68 -11.13 -13.11
C ASN A 22 -11.57 -9.79 -12.35
N ILE A 23 -10.37 -9.28 -12.14
CA ILE A 23 -10.13 -8.05 -11.36
C ILE A 23 -9.21 -7.05 -12.09
N ARG A 24 -8.78 -7.37 -13.30
CA ARG A 24 -7.85 -6.52 -14.08
C ARG A 24 -8.38 -5.10 -14.30
N ASN A 25 -9.70 -4.94 -14.39
CA ASN A 25 -10.34 -3.64 -14.62
C ASN A 25 -10.20 -2.68 -13.40
N LEU A 26 -9.84 -3.22 -12.24
CA LEU A 26 -9.57 -2.44 -11.03
C LEU A 26 -8.09 -2.01 -10.94
N PHE A 27 -7.25 -2.52 -11.82
CA PHE A 27 -5.81 -2.35 -11.72
C PHE A 27 -5.29 -1.24 -12.63
N ILE A 28 -4.38 -0.46 -12.08
CA ILE A 28 -3.58 0.51 -12.81
C ILE A 28 -2.15 -0.03 -12.82
N PRO A 29 -1.61 -0.37 -14.00
CA PRO A 29 -0.25 -0.91 -14.08
C PRO A 29 0.78 0.13 -13.66
N ILE A 30 1.71 -0.28 -12.79
CA ILE A 30 2.89 0.50 -12.44
C ILE A 30 4.13 -0.28 -12.87
N ASN A 31 4.91 0.28 -13.78
CA ASN A 31 6.16 -0.32 -14.17
C ASN A 31 7.24 -0.10 -13.09
N LYS A 32 7.81 -1.18 -12.55
CA LYS A 32 8.92 -1.13 -11.58
C LYS A 32 10.29 -0.96 -12.23
N HIS A 33 10.45 -1.35 -13.49
CA HIS A 33 11.75 -1.53 -14.13
C HIS A 33 12.03 -0.57 -15.29
N GLY A 34 11.19 0.41 -15.52
CA GLY A 34 11.40 1.36 -16.62
C GLY A 34 10.62 2.65 -16.42
N ARG A 35 11.07 3.69 -17.13
CA ARG A 35 10.31 4.93 -17.31
C ARG A 35 9.40 4.75 -18.53
N ASN A 36 8.25 4.12 -18.36
CA ASN A 36 7.23 4.14 -19.39
C ASN A 36 6.39 5.42 -19.19
N PRO A 37 6.49 6.42 -20.09
CA PRO A 37 5.78 7.68 -19.96
C PRO A 37 4.26 7.51 -19.96
N GLU A 38 3.73 6.52 -20.67
CA GLU A 38 2.30 6.24 -20.75
C GLU A 38 1.74 5.77 -19.39
N LEU A 39 2.48 4.92 -18.66
CA LEU A 39 2.07 4.47 -17.34
C LEU A 39 2.17 5.57 -16.29
N ILE A 40 3.17 6.46 -16.41
CA ILE A 40 3.28 7.63 -15.56
C ILE A 40 2.07 8.54 -15.78
N LYS A 41 1.75 8.81 -17.05
CA LYS A 41 0.58 9.62 -17.42
C LYS A 41 -0.71 8.98 -16.93
N LEU A 42 -0.90 7.68 -17.14
CA LEU A 42 -2.09 6.95 -16.68
C LEU A 42 -2.28 7.08 -15.15
N LEU A 43 -1.21 6.99 -14.39
CA LEU A 43 -1.25 7.19 -12.94
C LEU A 43 -1.63 8.64 -12.61
N ASP A 44 -1.07 9.63 -13.31
CA ASP A 44 -1.42 11.04 -13.11
C ASP A 44 -2.88 11.32 -13.45
N ASP A 45 -3.35 10.85 -14.60
CA ASP A 45 -4.75 10.98 -15.03
C ASP A 45 -5.71 10.34 -14.01
N THR A 46 -5.28 9.22 -13.42
CA THR A 46 -6.05 8.57 -12.35
C THR A 46 -6.12 9.42 -11.09
N PHE A 47 -5.01 10.03 -10.67
CA PHE A 47 -5.04 10.94 -9.52
C PHE A 47 -5.80 12.23 -9.79
N ALA A 48 -5.91 12.65 -11.05
CA ALA A 48 -6.71 13.79 -11.47
C ALA A 48 -8.22 13.46 -11.59
N SER A 49 -8.62 12.18 -11.63
CA SER A 49 -10.01 11.75 -11.75
C SER A 49 -10.71 11.68 -10.38
N ASP A 50 -12.03 11.47 -10.36
CA ASP A 50 -12.80 11.29 -9.12
C ASP A 50 -12.73 9.88 -8.53
N LYS A 51 -11.95 8.97 -9.12
CA LYS A 51 -11.83 7.57 -8.68
C LYS A 51 -11.22 7.47 -7.29
N THR A 52 -11.68 6.50 -6.51
CA THR A 52 -11.07 6.14 -5.23
C THR A 52 -9.82 5.30 -5.47
N ILE A 53 -8.66 5.78 -5.06
CA ILE A 53 -7.39 5.08 -5.26
C ILE A 53 -7.00 4.37 -3.97
N LEU A 54 -7.01 3.03 -3.98
CA LEU A 54 -6.46 2.26 -2.87
C LEU A 54 -4.96 2.05 -3.12
N TYR A 55 -4.14 2.73 -2.33
CA TYR A 55 -2.69 2.79 -2.53
C TYR A 55 -1.94 2.00 -1.46
N PHE A 56 -0.96 1.19 -1.88
CA PHE A 56 -0.08 0.41 -1.02
C PHE A 56 1.37 0.95 -1.14
N PRO A 57 1.79 1.89 -0.27
CA PRO A 57 3.03 2.64 -0.49
C PRO A 57 4.30 1.81 -0.45
N ALA A 58 4.31 0.68 0.28
CA ALA A 58 5.46 -0.23 0.34
C ALA A 58 5.68 -0.98 -0.99
N GLY A 59 4.62 -1.16 -1.80
CA GLY A 59 4.66 -1.84 -3.10
C GLY A 59 4.95 -3.34 -3.03
N LEU A 60 5.24 -3.89 -1.86
CA LEU A 60 5.45 -5.30 -1.56
C LEU A 60 4.79 -5.64 -0.22
N CYS A 61 4.54 -6.93 0.01
CA CYS A 61 4.05 -7.41 1.29
C CYS A 61 5.04 -7.12 2.42
N SER A 62 4.50 -6.91 3.63
CA SER A 62 5.25 -6.75 4.88
C SER A 62 6.25 -7.89 5.09
N ARG A 63 7.26 -7.64 5.85
CA ARG A 63 8.33 -8.61 6.19
C ARG A 63 8.47 -8.77 7.70
N SER A 64 8.97 -9.93 8.12
CA SER A 64 9.35 -10.13 9.51
C SER A 64 10.69 -9.42 9.75
N GLN A 65 10.68 -8.45 10.64
CA GLN A 65 11.82 -7.62 11.03
C GLN A 65 11.86 -7.53 12.56
N HIS A 66 12.95 -7.97 13.18
CA HIS A 66 13.14 -7.95 14.63
C HIS A 66 11.98 -8.54 15.45
N GLY A 67 11.34 -9.61 14.93
CA GLY A 67 10.18 -10.26 15.58
C GLY A 67 8.83 -9.63 15.27
N GLU A 68 8.79 -8.49 14.63
CA GLU A 68 7.56 -7.81 14.20
C GLU A 68 7.31 -7.97 12.69
N ILE A 69 6.05 -7.90 12.29
CA ILE A 69 5.66 -7.88 10.88
C ILE A 69 5.45 -6.43 10.48
N LEU A 70 6.37 -5.92 9.68
CA LEU A 70 6.40 -4.53 9.27
C LEU A 70 6.46 -4.39 7.74
N ASP A 71 5.85 -3.35 7.23
CA ASP A 71 6.01 -2.96 5.84
C ASP A 71 7.46 -2.59 5.55
N LEU A 72 7.86 -2.80 4.33
CA LEU A 72 9.05 -2.20 3.80
C LEU A 72 8.92 -0.67 3.78
N GLU A 73 9.99 0.00 3.45
CA GLU A 73 10.00 1.45 3.32
C GLU A 73 8.88 1.96 2.40
N TRP A 74 8.14 2.94 2.86
CA TRP A 74 7.07 3.54 2.08
C TRP A 74 7.62 4.55 1.07
N LYS A 75 7.14 4.45 -0.15
CA LYS A 75 7.47 5.40 -1.22
C LYS A 75 6.66 6.67 -1.04
N LYS A 76 7.28 7.81 -1.25
CA LYS A 76 6.67 9.14 -1.15
C LYS A 76 5.64 9.47 -2.22
N THR A 77 5.55 8.66 -3.29
CA THR A 77 4.75 8.96 -4.48
C THR A 77 3.29 9.31 -4.17
N PHE A 78 2.66 8.60 -3.23
CA PHE A 78 1.26 8.88 -2.86
C PHE A 78 1.09 10.26 -2.23
N VAL A 79 2.04 10.72 -1.42
CA VAL A 79 2.03 12.07 -0.84
C VAL A 79 2.20 13.12 -1.93
N THR A 80 3.22 12.94 -2.80
CA THR A 80 3.47 13.86 -3.92
C THR A 80 2.23 14.01 -4.79
N LYS A 81 1.57 12.89 -5.12
CA LYS A 81 0.36 12.91 -5.95
C LYS A 81 -0.85 13.46 -5.23
N ALA A 82 -1.04 13.14 -3.95
CA ALA A 82 -2.12 13.70 -3.14
C ALA A 82 -2.03 15.24 -3.07
N ARG A 83 -0.83 15.78 -2.86
CA ARG A 83 -0.62 17.24 -2.89
C ARG A 83 -0.86 17.86 -4.26
N LEU A 84 -0.32 17.24 -5.31
CA LEU A 84 -0.41 17.75 -6.69
C LEU A 84 -1.86 17.83 -7.16
N HIS A 85 -2.64 16.79 -6.87
CA HIS A 85 -4.02 16.65 -7.33
C HIS A 85 -5.06 17.02 -6.24
N GLN A 86 -4.63 17.65 -5.14
CA GLN A 86 -5.49 18.13 -4.05
C GLN A 86 -6.42 17.03 -3.50
N ARG A 87 -5.85 15.84 -3.28
CA ARG A 87 -6.57 14.68 -2.80
C ARG A 87 -6.31 14.41 -1.33
N ASP A 88 -7.37 14.26 -0.58
CA ASP A 88 -7.30 13.86 0.82
C ASP A 88 -6.87 12.39 0.94
N ILE A 89 -6.24 12.06 2.07
CA ILE A 89 -5.79 10.71 2.37
C ILE A 89 -6.64 10.13 3.49
N VAL A 90 -7.25 8.97 3.22
CA VAL A 90 -7.90 8.15 4.25
C VAL A 90 -6.92 7.08 4.71
N PRO A 91 -6.36 7.18 5.92
CA PRO A 91 -5.45 6.15 6.44
C PRO A 91 -6.22 4.89 6.81
N VAL A 92 -5.71 3.73 6.37
CA VAL A 92 -6.35 2.44 6.63
C VAL A 92 -5.33 1.44 7.15
N HIS A 93 -5.61 0.85 8.30
CA HIS A 93 -4.86 -0.29 8.82
C HIS A 93 -5.64 -1.58 8.58
N ILE A 94 -4.99 -2.58 8.00
CA ILE A 94 -5.57 -3.91 7.77
C ILE A 94 -4.81 -4.91 8.62
N THR A 95 -5.54 -5.64 9.48
CA THR A 95 -4.96 -6.76 10.21
C THR A 95 -4.82 -7.96 9.28
N GLY A 96 -3.86 -8.78 9.56
CA GLY A 96 -3.59 -9.99 8.81
C GLY A 96 -2.09 -10.17 8.59
N ARG A 97 -1.72 -11.40 8.37
CA ARG A 97 -0.32 -11.77 8.11
C ARG A 97 -0.26 -13.04 7.29
N ASN A 98 0.79 -13.15 6.54
CA ASN A 98 1.13 -14.38 5.84
C ASN A 98 1.61 -15.45 6.82
N SER A 99 1.82 -16.66 6.35
CA SER A 99 2.31 -17.77 7.18
C SER A 99 3.74 -17.52 7.66
N ALA A 100 4.11 -18.18 8.75
CA ALA A 100 5.51 -18.17 9.22
C ALA A 100 6.48 -18.69 8.16
N PHE A 101 6.03 -19.62 7.32
CA PHE A 101 6.82 -20.16 6.21
C PHE A 101 7.16 -19.06 5.18
N PHE A 102 6.17 -18.25 4.78
CA PHE A 102 6.39 -17.11 3.89
C PHE A 102 7.49 -16.17 4.40
N TYR A 103 7.40 -15.80 5.67
CA TYR A 103 8.38 -14.88 6.25
C TYR A 103 9.76 -15.51 6.42
N ARG A 104 9.84 -16.79 6.82
CA ARG A 104 11.12 -17.51 6.92
C ARG A 104 11.80 -17.61 5.55
N LEU A 105 11.05 -17.94 4.50
CA LEU A 105 11.57 -18.02 3.14
C LEU A 105 12.08 -16.66 2.65
N ALA A 106 11.32 -15.58 2.91
CA ALA A 106 11.74 -14.23 2.57
C ALA A 106 13.03 -13.81 3.30
N ASN A 107 13.16 -14.16 4.58
CA ASN A 107 14.35 -13.87 5.37
C ASN A 107 15.56 -14.71 4.92
N LEU A 108 15.38 -16.01 4.66
CA LEU A 108 16.41 -16.89 4.13
C LEU A 108 16.94 -16.38 2.78
N ARG A 109 16.02 -16.01 1.87
CA ARG A 109 16.39 -15.42 0.59
C ARG A 109 17.26 -14.16 0.78
N LYS A 110 16.86 -13.28 1.70
CA LYS A 110 17.62 -12.06 2.01
C LYS A 110 19.02 -12.39 2.57
N SER A 111 19.10 -13.36 3.45
CA SER A 111 20.39 -13.85 4.01
C SER A 111 21.32 -14.41 2.93
N LEU A 112 20.75 -15.08 1.92
CA LEU A 112 21.49 -15.63 0.78
C LEU A 112 21.74 -14.58 -0.33
N HIS A 113 21.44 -13.30 -0.11
CA HIS A 113 21.60 -12.21 -1.08
C HIS A 113 20.92 -12.44 -2.44
N ILE A 114 19.85 -13.24 -2.47
CA ILE A 114 19.09 -13.49 -3.69
C ILE A 114 18.14 -12.32 -3.95
N HIS A 115 18.32 -11.62 -5.07
CA HIS A 115 17.57 -10.40 -5.39
C HIS A 115 16.12 -10.67 -5.84
N SER A 116 15.86 -11.80 -6.48
CA SER A 116 14.52 -12.15 -6.98
C SER A 116 13.58 -12.51 -5.83
N ASN A 117 12.40 -11.85 -5.77
CA ASN A 117 11.41 -12.06 -4.71
C ASN A 117 10.52 -13.29 -5.02
N PHE A 118 11.11 -14.49 -5.16
CA PHE A 118 10.38 -15.69 -5.54
C PHE A 118 9.35 -16.14 -4.50
N GLU A 119 9.46 -15.72 -3.23
CA GLU A 119 8.43 -15.94 -2.22
C GLU A 119 7.08 -15.32 -2.60
N MET A 120 7.08 -14.36 -3.54
CA MET A 120 5.84 -13.75 -4.05
C MET A 120 4.94 -14.76 -4.79
N ILE A 121 5.49 -15.85 -5.29
CA ILE A 121 4.72 -16.95 -5.92
C ILE A 121 3.79 -17.58 -4.89
N LEU A 122 4.18 -17.59 -3.62
CA LEU A 122 3.36 -18.15 -2.54
C LEU A 122 2.16 -17.28 -2.17
N LEU A 123 2.06 -16.04 -2.67
CA LEU A 123 0.98 -15.12 -2.27
C LEU A 123 -0.41 -15.64 -2.65
N VAL A 124 -0.52 -16.39 -3.73
CA VAL A 124 -1.79 -17.03 -4.12
C VAL A 124 -2.21 -18.04 -3.05
N ASP A 125 -1.29 -18.90 -2.61
CA ASP A 125 -1.53 -19.86 -1.54
C ASP A 125 -1.80 -19.16 -0.19
N GLU A 126 -1.02 -18.12 0.14
CA GLU A 126 -1.24 -17.31 1.34
C GLU A 126 -2.62 -16.63 1.33
N MET A 127 -3.12 -16.20 0.17
CA MET A 127 -4.46 -15.66 0.03
C MET A 127 -5.53 -16.72 0.35
N PHE A 128 -5.39 -17.93 -0.19
CA PHE A 128 -6.32 -19.01 0.11
C PHE A 128 -6.28 -19.44 1.59
N LYS A 129 -5.13 -19.36 2.24
CA LYS A 129 -4.98 -19.60 3.69
C LYS A 129 -5.72 -18.59 4.57
N GLN A 130 -6.18 -17.46 3.99
CA GLN A 130 -7.04 -16.49 4.72
C GLN A 130 -8.52 -16.89 4.70
N LYS A 131 -8.92 -17.91 3.91
CA LYS A 131 -10.30 -18.37 3.89
C LYS A 131 -10.75 -18.77 5.29
N GLY A 132 -11.90 -18.26 5.73
CA GLY A 132 -12.46 -18.50 7.06
C GLY A 132 -11.83 -17.67 8.18
N LYS A 133 -10.84 -16.81 7.90
CA LYS A 133 -10.28 -15.89 8.89
C LYS A 133 -10.95 -14.53 8.82
N SER A 134 -11.07 -13.87 9.96
CA SER A 134 -11.53 -12.48 10.03
C SER A 134 -10.36 -11.52 9.79
N LEU A 135 -10.55 -10.58 8.89
CA LEU A 135 -9.64 -9.47 8.64
C LEU A 135 -10.32 -8.18 9.12
N LEU A 136 -9.67 -7.48 10.02
CA LEU A 136 -10.16 -6.21 10.52
C LEU A 136 -9.51 -5.07 9.74
N MET A 137 -10.36 -4.17 9.22
CA MET A 137 -9.94 -2.91 8.59
C MET A 137 -10.32 -1.76 9.52
N ARG A 138 -9.34 -0.95 9.91
CA ARG A 138 -9.56 0.28 10.66
C ARG A 138 -9.30 1.48 9.77
N PHE A 139 -10.32 2.31 9.62
CA PHE A 139 -10.24 3.58 8.93
C PHE A 139 -9.97 4.67 9.95
N GLY A 140 -8.95 5.46 9.73
CA GLY A 140 -8.68 6.65 10.55
C GLY A 140 -9.35 7.89 9.99
N PRO A 141 -9.36 8.99 10.76
CA PRO A 141 -9.79 10.29 10.29
C PRO A 141 -9.06 10.70 9.00
N VAL A 142 -9.78 11.42 8.15
CA VAL A 142 -9.24 11.95 6.89
C VAL A 142 -8.08 12.90 7.18
N ILE A 143 -7.00 12.78 6.45
CA ILE A 143 -5.87 13.71 6.42
C ILE A 143 -6.08 14.61 5.20
N PRO A 144 -6.48 15.88 5.37
CA PRO A 144 -6.66 16.82 4.27
C PRO A 144 -5.33 17.06 3.54
N TYR A 145 -5.38 17.18 2.22
CA TYR A 145 -4.17 17.48 1.43
C TYR A 145 -3.52 18.81 1.85
N THR A 146 -4.30 19.75 2.35
CA THR A 146 -3.82 21.05 2.88
C THR A 146 -2.92 20.90 4.10
N GLN A 147 -3.02 19.78 4.84
CA GLN A 147 -2.14 19.47 5.97
C GLN A 147 -0.75 19.03 5.52
N LEU A 148 -0.64 18.51 4.28
CA LEU A 148 0.63 18.07 3.68
C LEU A 148 1.43 19.27 3.15
N ASP A 149 1.80 20.17 4.02
CA ASP A 149 2.46 21.44 3.71
C ASP A 149 3.99 21.28 3.53
N ARG A 150 4.71 22.41 3.50
CA ARG A 150 6.17 22.45 3.29
C ARG A 150 7.00 22.26 4.55
N ARG A 151 6.39 22.02 5.71
CA ARG A 151 7.10 21.75 6.98
C ARG A 151 7.95 20.47 6.89
N PHE A 152 7.47 19.52 6.12
CA PHE A 152 8.16 18.24 5.91
C PHE A 152 8.26 17.96 4.41
N SER A 153 9.30 17.21 4.03
CA SER A 153 9.40 16.65 2.70
C SER A 153 8.34 15.56 2.47
N ASP A 154 8.05 15.24 1.21
CA ASP A 154 7.09 14.19 0.88
C ASP A 154 7.48 12.82 1.48
N TYR A 155 8.77 12.58 1.65
CA TYR A 155 9.29 11.37 2.28
C TYR A 155 9.02 11.35 3.80
N GLU A 156 9.26 12.46 4.48
CA GLU A 156 8.97 12.60 5.90
C GLU A 156 7.46 12.47 6.16
N TRP A 157 6.62 13.11 5.33
CA TRP A 157 5.17 12.93 5.38
C TRP A 157 4.76 11.46 5.24
N ALA A 158 5.35 10.74 4.29
CA ALA A 158 5.07 9.32 4.10
C ALA A 158 5.41 8.50 5.36
N ASN A 159 6.52 8.79 6.02
CA ASN A 159 6.92 8.12 7.26
C ASN A 159 6.01 8.48 8.45
N LEU A 160 5.60 9.75 8.59
CA LEU A 160 4.67 10.18 9.63
C LEU A 160 3.30 9.51 9.46
N ILE A 161 2.78 9.44 8.24
CA ILE A 161 1.52 8.76 7.94
C ILE A 161 1.65 7.24 8.19
N ARG A 162 2.78 6.63 7.82
CA ARG A 162 3.05 5.22 8.12
C ARG A 162 3.01 4.97 9.63
N ALA A 163 3.71 5.76 10.41
CA ALA A 163 3.73 5.65 11.87
C ALA A 163 2.32 5.80 12.46
N TYR A 164 1.55 6.74 11.95
CA TYR A 164 0.15 6.94 12.36
C TYR A 164 -0.72 5.70 12.07
N ILE A 165 -0.61 5.10 10.89
CA ILE A 165 -1.37 3.90 10.54
C ILE A 165 -1.02 2.72 11.46
N TYR A 166 0.22 2.58 11.90
CA TYR A 166 0.58 1.57 12.90
C TYR A 166 -0.03 1.87 14.27
N ARG A 167 -0.11 3.14 14.70
CA ARG A 167 -0.84 3.51 15.93
C ARG A 167 -2.33 3.22 15.80
N LEU A 168 -2.93 3.56 14.65
CA LEU A 168 -4.32 3.22 14.33
C LEU A 168 -4.58 1.72 14.44
N GLY A 169 -3.64 0.89 13.99
CA GLY A 169 -3.66 -0.56 14.14
C GLY A 169 -3.70 -1.01 15.60
N LYS A 170 -3.09 -0.27 16.50
CA LYS A 170 -3.08 -0.51 17.96
C LYS A 170 -4.30 0.08 18.69
N GLY A 171 -5.20 0.76 17.95
CA GLY A 171 -6.45 1.32 18.50
C GLY A 171 -6.41 2.82 18.80
N ASP A 172 -5.35 3.53 18.40
CA ASP A 172 -5.32 4.99 18.49
C ASP A 172 -6.20 5.58 17.39
N LEU A 173 -7.35 6.12 17.76
CA LEU A 173 -8.33 6.72 16.86
C LEU A 173 -8.22 8.27 16.81
N ASN A 174 -7.25 8.85 17.47
CA ASN A 174 -7.05 10.30 17.45
C ASN A 174 -6.75 10.78 16.02
N PRO A 175 -7.13 12.01 15.68
CA PRO A 175 -6.74 12.60 14.40
C PRO A 175 -5.23 12.58 14.19
N PHE A 176 -4.82 12.51 12.93
CA PHE A 176 -3.42 12.58 12.56
C PHE A 176 -2.83 13.94 12.95
N GLN A 177 -1.77 13.91 13.74
CA GLN A 177 -0.98 15.10 14.09
C GLN A 177 0.48 14.79 13.76
N PRO A 178 1.08 15.55 12.84
CA PRO A 178 2.52 15.47 12.61
C PRO A 178 3.24 16.06 13.80
N ILE A 179 4.06 15.26 14.45
CA ILE A 179 4.89 15.64 15.61
C ILE A 179 6.28 15.97 15.10
#